data_8b2b1afe77792b55a2d36e4ca16f558f
#
_entry.id   8b2b1afe77792b55a2d36e4ca16f558f
#
_cell.length_a   1.000
_cell.length_b   1.000
_cell.length_c   1.000
_cell.angle_alpha   90.00
_cell.angle_beta   90.00
_cell.angle_gamma   90.00
#
_symmetry.space_group_name_H-M   'P 1'
#
loop_
_entity.id
_entity.type
_entity.pdbx_description
1 polymer ?
#
loop_
_entity_poly.entity_id
_entity_poly.type
_entity_poly.pdbx_seq_one_letter_code
_entity_poly.pdbx_strand_id
1 'polypeptide(L)'
;LHADILKTRIFKGSYQIFPQKYLAITNGITHRRWLALANQGLYHLVREYVKGDILKDYRLFEQILPYKDDKEFCKKYEKVKRNNKIRFAKYIKEKQGIEVNPESIFDVHCKRLHEYKRQLLKCLHIIYIYQKIKKDPAYITTPITFIFAAKAAPGYARAKEIIRLIHSIQEMVNKDPDMDGKIQVVFVENYCVSVAEILIPAADISEQISTAGMEASGTGNMKFMMNGALTIGTMDGANIEIAERVGQENIFIFGDSAEGNYNKKMYHTYNPGIIFENHPG
;
A
#
# COMPACT_ATOMS: atom_id res chain seq x y z
N LEU A 1 20.74 -4.24 -3.42
CA LEU A 1 20.85 -3.22 -4.49
C LEU A 1 21.36 -1.87 -3.96
N HIS A 2 20.63 -1.13 -3.10
CA HIS A 2 21.05 0.22 -2.68
C HIS A 2 22.37 0.22 -1.90
N ALA A 3 22.60 -0.74 -1.02
CA ALA A 3 23.88 -0.92 -0.33
C ALA A 3 25.04 -1.16 -1.34
N ASP A 4 24.79 -1.94 -2.38
CA ASP A 4 25.80 -2.23 -3.41
C ASP A 4 26.09 -1.00 -4.26
N ILE A 5 25.07 -0.21 -4.62
CA ILE A 5 25.26 1.08 -5.30
C ILE A 5 26.14 2.02 -4.45
N LEU A 6 25.91 2.10 -3.14
CA LEU A 6 26.74 2.91 -2.24
C LEU A 6 28.20 2.41 -2.22
N LYS A 7 28.42 1.10 -2.11
CA LYS A 7 29.75 0.48 -2.04
C LYS A 7 30.52 0.56 -3.35
N THR A 8 29.85 0.33 -4.49
CA THR A 8 30.52 0.14 -5.78
C THR A 8 30.58 1.40 -6.64
N ARG A 9 29.68 2.37 -6.41
CA ARG A 9 29.56 3.58 -7.25
C ARG A 9 29.80 4.86 -6.46
N ILE A 10 29.04 5.11 -5.39
CA ILE A 10 29.04 6.41 -4.69
C ILE A 10 30.26 6.56 -3.77
N PHE A 11 30.51 5.55 -2.94
CA PHE A 11 31.61 5.56 -1.95
C PHE A 11 32.70 4.53 -2.26
N LYS A 12 32.92 4.22 -3.54
CA LYS A 12 33.86 3.18 -3.97
C LYS A 12 35.23 3.31 -3.32
N GLY A 13 35.85 4.50 -3.36
CA GLY A 13 37.16 4.73 -2.76
C GLY A 13 37.20 4.51 -1.25
N SER A 14 36.21 5.04 -0.54
CA SER A 14 36.12 4.83 0.91
C SER A 14 35.83 3.37 1.26
N TYR A 15 35.00 2.70 0.47
CA TYR A 15 34.70 1.27 0.66
C TYR A 15 35.93 0.37 0.46
N GLN A 16 36.83 0.70 -0.50
CA GLN A 16 38.06 -0.05 -0.72
C GLN A 16 38.99 0.03 0.52
N ILE A 17 38.99 1.15 1.23
CA ILE A 17 39.88 1.35 2.40
C ILE A 17 39.23 0.81 3.69
N PHE A 18 37.91 0.99 3.85
CA PHE A 18 37.18 0.67 5.08
C PHE A 18 35.90 -0.15 4.81
N PRO A 19 35.96 -1.36 4.22
CA PRO A 19 34.78 -2.12 3.84
C PRO A 19 33.86 -2.44 5.02
N GLN A 20 34.43 -2.64 6.20
CA GLN A 20 33.68 -2.95 7.44
C GLN A 20 32.79 -1.81 7.93
N LYS A 21 32.96 -0.58 7.47
CA LYS A 21 32.10 0.56 7.83
C LYS A 21 30.78 0.61 7.07
N TYR A 22 30.64 -0.19 6.01
CA TYR A 22 29.45 -0.18 5.13
C TYR A 22 28.53 -1.35 5.47
N LEU A 23 27.58 -1.10 6.35
CA LEU A 23 26.58 -2.07 6.77
C LEU A 23 25.24 -1.79 6.04
N ALA A 24 24.59 -2.85 5.55
CA ALA A 24 23.24 -2.79 5.05
C ALA A 24 22.28 -3.11 6.22
N ILE A 25 21.54 -2.11 6.68
CA ILE A 25 20.55 -2.28 7.75
C ILE A 25 19.18 -1.99 7.16
N THR A 26 18.31 -2.99 7.14
CA THR A 26 16.93 -2.86 6.68
C THR A 26 16.10 -2.04 7.67
N ASN A 27 15.15 -1.28 7.13
CA ASN A 27 14.14 -0.63 7.96
C ASN A 27 13.26 -1.66 8.66
N GLY A 28 12.68 -1.26 9.79
CA GLY A 28 11.69 -2.00 10.53
C GLY A 28 10.60 -1.09 11.06
N ILE A 29 9.62 -1.68 11.69
CA ILE A 29 8.54 -0.97 12.37
C ILE A 29 8.39 -1.50 13.80
N THR A 30 7.88 -0.67 14.70
CA THR A 30 7.53 -1.12 16.04
C THR A 30 6.09 -1.61 16.10
N HIS A 31 5.90 -2.87 16.48
CA HIS A 31 4.57 -3.46 16.70
C HIS A 31 3.85 -2.83 17.90
N ARG A 32 4.58 -2.24 18.85
CA ARG A 32 3.99 -1.49 19.96
C ARG A 32 3.13 -0.32 19.46
N ARG A 33 3.61 0.45 18.48
CA ARG A 33 2.81 1.52 17.88
C ARG A 33 1.82 0.98 16.84
N TRP A 34 2.32 0.21 15.86
CA TRP A 34 1.55 -0.10 14.66
C TRP A 34 0.55 -1.25 14.83
N LEU A 35 0.62 -1.97 15.95
CA LEU A 35 -0.40 -2.92 16.36
C LEU A 35 -1.05 -2.50 17.69
N ALA A 36 -0.31 -2.54 18.80
CA ALA A 36 -0.90 -2.39 20.13
C ALA A 36 -1.57 -1.03 20.36
N LEU A 37 -1.00 0.07 19.83
CA LEU A 37 -1.60 1.40 19.92
C LEU A 37 -2.65 1.62 18.83
N ALA A 38 -2.28 1.40 17.55
CA ALA A 38 -3.10 1.75 16.41
C ALA A 38 -4.29 0.81 16.20
N ASN A 39 -4.15 -0.49 16.54
CA ASN A 39 -5.16 -1.54 16.34
C ASN A 39 -5.35 -2.37 17.60
N GLN A 40 -5.89 -1.75 18.63
CA GLN A 40 -6.12 -2.41 19.93
C GLN A 40 -6.98 -3.66 19.80
N GLY A 41 -7.98 -3.65 18.91
CA GLY A 41 -8.84 -4.82 18.68
C GLY A 41 -8.04 -6.03 18.19
N LEU A 42 -7.14 -5.85 17.21
CA LEU A 42 -6.28 -6.92 16.73
C LEU A 42 -5.26 -7.33 17.79
N TYR A 43 -4.69 -6.38 18.52
CA TYR A 43 -3.76 -6.66 19.61
C TYR A 43 -4.40 -7.53 20.69
N HIS A 44 -5.62 -7.22 21.12
CA HIS A 44 -6.33 -8.02 22.12
C HIS A 44 -6.70 -9.41 21.59
N LEU A 45 -7.19 -9.49 20.35
CA LEU A 45 -7.47 -10.77 19.70
C LEU A 45 -6.23 -11.66 19.65
N VAL A 46 -5.09 -11.14 19.24
CA VAL A 46 -3.82 -11.88 19.20
C VAL A 46 -3.45 -12.41 20.58
N ARG A 47 -3.60 -11.59 21.63
CA ARG A 47 -3.29 -11.98 23.01
C ARG A 47 -4.17 -13.09 23.57
N GLU A 48 -5.36 -13.31 23.03
CA GLU A 48 -6.22 -14.44 23.43
C GLU A 48 -5.58 -15.79 23.02
N TYR A 49 -4.78 -15.82 21.95
CA TYR A 49 -4.25 -17.02 21.33
C TYR A 49 -2.73 -17.19 21.50
N VAL A 50 -2.03 -16.17 21.94
CA VAL A 50 -0.57 -16.17 22.11
C VAL A 50 -0.19 -16.21 23.58
N LYS A 51 0.66 -17.18 23.96
CA LYS A 51 1.23 -17.26 25.30
C LYS A 51 2.50 -16.41 25.39
N GLY A 52 2.55 -15.51 26.36
CA GLY A 52 3.68 -14.62 26.59
C GLY A 52 3.40 -13.16 26.23
N ASP A 53 4.42 -12.32 26.38
CA ASP A 53 4.31 -10.87 26.14
C ASP A 53 4.82 -10.51 24.75
N ILE A 54 3.92 -10.39 23.79
CA ILE A 54 4.23 -10.03 22.40
C ILE A 54 4.83 -8.63 22.27
N LEU A 55 4.68 -7.74 23.28
CA LEU A 55 5.32 -6.43 23.26
C LEU A 55 6.81 -6.51 23.53
N LYS A 56 7.26 -7.55 24.23
CA LYS A 56 8.67 -7.82 24.51
C LYS A 56 9.32 -8.70 23.46
N ASP A 57 8.58 -9.70 22.96
CA ASP A 57 9.07 -10.64 21.95
C ASP A 57 8.06 -10.80 20.81
N TYR A 58 8.35 -10.15 19.69
CA TYR A 58 7.51 -10.21 18.49
C TYR A 58 7.48 -11.59 17.82
N ARG A 59 8.47 -12.47 18.06
CA ARG A 59 8.50 -13.84 17.50
C ARG A 59 7.32 -14.67 17.97
N LEU A 60 6.73 -14.31 19.10
CA LEU A 60 5.54 -14.96 19.63
C LEU A 60 4.32 -14.87 18.68
N PHE A 61 4.31 -13.95 17.71
CA PHE A 61 3.26 -13.88 16.70
C PHE A 61 3.13 -15.16 15.87
N GLU A 62 4.18 -15.95 15.73
CA GLU A 62 4.13 -17.23 15.01
C GLU A 62 3.14 -18.23 15.64
N GLN A 63 2.81 -18.06 16.92
CA GLN A 63 1.81 -18.90 17.61
C GLN A 63 0.38 -18.73 17.06
N ILE A 64 0.13 -17.71 16.20
CA ILE A 64 -1.17 -17.52 15.54
C ILE A 64 -1.34 -18.45 14.34
N LEU A 65 -0.25 -18.90 13.71
CA LEU A 65 -0.30 -19.70 12.48
C LEU A 65 -1.26 -20.90 12.52
N PRO A 66 -1.35 -21.69 13.63
CA PRO A 66 -2.29 -22.80 13.71
C PRO A 66 -3.77 -22.39 13.62
N TYR A 67 -4.10 -21.12 13.90
CA TYR A 67 -5.48 -20.63 13.93
C TYR A 67 -5.92 -19.98 12.60
N LYS A 68 -5.10 -20.01 11.54
CA LYS A 68 -5.41 -19.42 10.25
C LYS A 68 -6.72 -19.91 9.62
N ASP A 69 -7.09 -21.16 9.89
CA ASP A 69 -8.32 -21.79 9.39
C ASP A 69 -9.38 -21.99 10.50
N ASP A 70 -9.11 -21.52 11.71
CA ASP A 70 -10.05 -21.58 12.81
C ASP A 70 -11.22 -20.61 12.62
N LYS A 71 -12.43 -21.15 12.55
CA LYS A 71 -13.63 -20.34 12.23
C LYS A 71 -13.94 -19.28 13.28
N GLU A 72 -13.64 -19.54 14.55
CA GLU A 72 -13.89 -18.59 15.63
C GLU A 72 -12.88 -17.44 15.56
N PHE A 73 -11.60 -17.77 15.37
CA PHE A 73 -10.56 -16.77 15.16
C PHE A 73 -10.87 -15.88 13.94
N CYS A 74 -11.18 -16.48 12.80
CA CYS A 74 -11.52 -15.74 11.56
C CYS A 74 -12.69 -14.79 11.79
N LYS A 75 -13.77 -15.25 12.42
CA LYS A 75 -14.93 -14.40 12.72
C LYS A 75 -14.59 -13.24 13.66
N LYS A 76 -13.76 -13.46 14.68
CA LYS A 76 -13.28 -12.39 15.56
C LYS A 76 -12.40 -11.40 14.79
N TYR A 77 -11.53 -11.89 13.92
CA TYR A 77 -10.67 -11.08 13.07
C TYR A 77 -11.47 -10.20 12.10
N GLU A 78 -12.46 -10.75 11.40
CA GLU A 78 -13.38 -10.00 10.53
C GLU A 78 -14.10 -8.88 11.30
N LYS A 79 -14.57 -9.17 12.51
CA LYS A 79 -15.19 -8.16 13.38
C LYS A 79 -14.22 -7.02 13.72
N VAL A 80 -12.96 -7.35 14.03
CA VAL A 80 -11.92 -6.34 14.29
C VAL A 80 -11.69 -5.47 13.04
N LYS A 81 -11.54 -6.09 11.88
CA LYS A 81 -11.34 -5.39 10.61
C LYS A 81 -12.52 -4.45 10.32
N ARG A 82 -13.75 -4.94 10.42
CA ARG A 82 -14.96 -4.15 10.22
C ARG A 82 -15.03 -2.95 11.18
N ASN A 83 -14.71 -3.14 12.45
CA ASN A 83 -14.69 -2.05 13.43
C ASN A 83 -13.66 -0.95 13.07
N ASN A 84 -12.48 -1.34 12.56
CA ASN A 84 -11.49 -0.39 12.08
C ASN A 84 -11.98 0.39 10.85
N LYS A 85 -12.69 -0.25 9.94
CA LYS A 85 -13.29 0.40 8.76
C LYS A 85 -14.39 1.39 9.17
N ILE A 86 -15.23 1.03 10.14
CA ILE A 86 -16.24 1.95 10.73
C ILE A 86 -15.54 3.15 11.38
N ARG A 87 -14.45 2.92 12.14
CA ARG A 87 -13.66 4.00 12.76
C ARG A 87 -13.09 4.97 11.73
N PHE A 88 -12.56 4.44 10.62
CA PHE A 88 -12.05 5.27 9.53
C PHE A 88 -13.17 6.03 8.81
N ALA A 89 -14.29 5.37 8.49
CA ALA A 89 -15.46 6.00 7.86
C ALA A 89 -16.01 7.16 8.72
N LYS A 90 -16.11 6.97 10.04
CA LYS A 90 -16.48 8.03 10.97
C LYS A 90 -15.48 9.20 10.93
N TYR A 91 -14.18 8.90 10.97
CA TYR A 91 -13.13 9.93 10.90
C TYR A 91 -13.22 10.78 9.63
N ILE A 92 -13.40 10.16 8.46
CA ILE A 92 -13.52 10.87 7.18
C ILE A 92 -14.79 11.70 7.12
N LYS A 93 -15.91 11.18 7.60
CA LYS A 93 -17.16 11.93 7.68
C LYS A 93 -17.02 13.18 8.56
N GLU A 94 -16.39 13.06 9.72
CA GLU A 94 -16.19 14.18 10.65
C GLU A 94 -15.18 15.22 10.10
N LYS A 95 -14.15 14.79 9.39
CA LYS A 95 -13.07 15.68 8.91
C LYS A 95 -13.32 16.28 7.54
N GLN A 96 -13.96 15.56 6.64
CA GLN A 96 -14.09 15.95 5.24
C GLN A 96 -15.53 15.90 4.72
N GLY A 97 -16.50 15.48 5.55
CA GLY A 97 -17.91 15.35 5.14
C GLY A 97 -18.19 14.21 4.16
N ILE A 98 -17.23 13.31 3.93
CA ILE A 98 -17.36 12.21 2.97
C ILE A 98 -17.91 10.98 3.68
N GLU A 99 -19.00 10.43 3.16
CA GLU A 99 -19.53 9.15 3.63
C GLU A 99 -18.82 8.01 2.90
N VAL A 100 -18.36 7.02 3.65
CA VAL A 100 -17.65 5.83 3.12
C VAL A 100 -18.36 4.59 3.60
N ASN A 101 -18.62 3.66 2.68
CA ASN A 101 -19.22 2.37 3.00
C ASN A 101 -18.18 1.44 3.67
N PRO A 102 -18.29 1.10 4.96
CA PRO A 102 -17.35 0.22 5.64
C PRO A 102 -17.41 -1.24 5.18
N GLU A 103 -18.42 -1.64 4.40
CA GLU A 103 -18.52 -2.98 3.84
C GLU A 103 -17.81 -3.10 2.46
N SER A 104 -17.37 -1.98 1.85
CA SER A 104 -16.59 -2.00 0.61
C SER A 104 -15.15 -2.43 0.87
N ILE A 105 -14.47 -3.00 -0.12
CA ILE A 105 -13.02 -3.26 -0.05
C ILE A 105 -12.28 -1.91 0.03
N PHE A 106 -11.46 -1.70 1.06
CA PHE A 106 -10.61 -0.51 1.18
C PHE A 106 -9.26 -0.76 0.51
N ASP A 107 -9.12 -0.25 -0.70
CA ASP A 107 -7.90 -0.29 -1.49
C ASP A 107 -7.10 1.01 -1.28
N VAL A 108 -5.95 0.91 -0.60
CA VAL A 108 -5.26 2.06 -0.01
C VAL A 108 -3.90 2.30 -0.62
N HIS A 109 -3.71 3.46 -1.23
CA HIS A 109 -2.42 3.98 -1.68
C HIS A 109 -1.98 5.14 -0.79
N CYS A 110 -1.33 4.82 0.31
CA CYS A 110 -0.95 5.76 1.38
C CYS A 110 0.57 6.00 1.39
N LYS A 111 1.02 7.04 0.66
CA LYS A 111 2.45 7.39 0.49
C LYS A 111 2.61 8.87 0.16
N ARG A 112 3.78 9.48 0.46
CA ARG A 112 4.14 10.76 -0.13
C ARG A 112 4.00 10.68 -1.65
N LEU A 113 3.47 11.74 -2.27
CA LEU A 113 3.29 11.76 -3.70
C LEU A 113 4.64 11.93 -4.40
N HIS A 114 4.94 11.02 -5.30
CA HIS A 114 6.14 11.04 -6.13
C HIS A 114 5.93 10.18 -7.38
N GLU A 115 6.48 10.60 -8.53
CA GLU A 115 6.28 9.89 -9.80
C GLU A 115 6.67 8.42 -9.72
N TYR A 116 7.81 8.08 -9.08
CA TYR A 116 8.25 6.68 -8.96
C TYR A 116 7.36 5.80 -8.08
N LYS A 117 6.55 6.39 -7.18
CA LYS A 117 5.56 5.66 -6.34
C LYS A 117 4.29 5.32 -7.12
N ARG A 118 4.13 5.90 -8.28
CA ARG A 118 3.14 5.58 -9.32
C ARG A 118 1.67 5.76 -8.91
N GLN A 119 1.36 6.78 -8.11
CA GLN A 119 -0.05 7.16 -7.88
C GLN A 119 -0.79 7.40 -9.21
N LEU A 120 -0.10 7.90 -10.24
CA LEU A 120 -0.67 8.04 -11.58
C LEU A 120 -1.12 6.70 -12.18
N LEU A 121 -0.34 5.62 -12.00
CA LEU A 121 -0.75 4.27 -12.44
C LEU A 121 -2.05 3.83 -11.75
N LYS A 122 -2.19 4.12 -10.44
CA LYS A 122 -3.44 3.84 -9.72
C LYS A 122 -4.60 4.68 -10.24
N CYS A 123 -4.38 5.94 -10.62
CA CYS A 123 -5.39 6.77 -11.28
C CYS A 123 -5.87 6.13 -12.58
N LEU A 124 -4.94 5.67 -13.43
CA LEU A 124 -5.27 4.99 -14.70
C LEU A 124 -6.05 3.69 -14.45
N HIS A 125 -5.69 2.92 -13.42
CA HIS A 125 -6.43 1.72 -13.02
C HIS A 125 -7.87 2.04 -12.61
N ILE A 126 -8.09 3.11 -11.84
CA ILE A 126 -9.45 3.53 -11.46
C ILE A 126 -10.27 3.94 -12.67
N ILE A 127 -9.68 4.70 -13.60
CA ILE A 127 -10.33 5.10 -14.86
C ILE A 127 -10.68 3.86 -15.69
N TYR A 128 -9.79 2.89 -15.76
CA TYR A 128 -10.05 1.62 -16.45
C TYR A 128 -11.24 0.87 -15.85
N ILE A 129 -11.29 0.71 -14.52
CA ILE A 129 -12.44 0.09 -13.84
C ILE A 129 -13.72 0.88 -14.08
N TYR A 130 -13.68 2.21 -13.98
CA TYR A 130 -14.81 3.08 -14.30
C TYR A 130 -15.36 2.81 -15.71
N GLN A 131 -14.49 2.76 -16.73
CA GLN A 131 -14.89 2.48 -18.10
C GLN A 131 -15.46 1.06 -18.27
N LYS A 132 -14.91 0.07 -17.55
CA LYS A 132 -15.44 -1.30 -17.56
C LYS A 132 -16.84 -1.37 -16.98
N ILE A 133 -17.10 -0.70 -15.86
CA ILE A 133 -18.43 -0.63 -15.24
C ILE A 133 -19.42 0.09 -16.17
N LYS A 134 -19.00 1.15 -16.88
CA LYS A 134 -19.88 1.82 -17.88
C LYS A 134 -20.27 0.91 -19.02
N LYS A 135 -19.40 -0.01 -19.45
CA LYS A 135 -19.69 -1.00 -20.50
C LYS A 135 -20.47 -2.20 -19.98
N ASP A 136 -20.15 -2.66 -18.76
CA ASP A 136 -20.77 -3.80 -18.09
C ASP A 136 -21.01 -3.47 -16.62
N PRO A 137 -22.22 -3.10 -16.23
CA PRO A 137 -22.56 -2.79 -14.83
C PRO A 137 -22.33 -3.94 -13.84
N ALA A 138 -22.22 -5.19 -14.30
CA ALA A 138 -21.93 -6.36 -13.47
C ALA A 138 -20.43 -6.64 -13.31
N TYR A 139 -19.54 -5.83 -13.90
CA TYR A 139 -18.09 -6.02 -13.86
C TYR A 139 -17.54 -6.03 -12.42
N ILE A 140 -18.12 -5.25 -11.52
CA ILE A 140 -17.78 -5.24 -10.09
C ILE A 140 -18.98 -5.78 -9.29
N THR A 141 -18.74 -6.84 -8.54
CA THR A 141 -19.76 -7.48 -7.66
C THR A 141 -19.62 -7.10 -6.20
N THR A 142 -18.42 -6.70 -5.79
CA THR A 142 -18.13 -6.24 -4.42
C THR A 142 -17.71 -4.78 -4.47
N PRO A 143 -18.33 -3.90 -3.68
CA PRO A 143 -17.97 -2.48 -3.64
C PRO A 143 -16.49 -2.26 -3.30
N ILE A 144 -15.85 -1.28 -3.96
CA ILE A 144 -14.45 -0.90 -3.70
C ILE A 144 -14.38 0.59 -3.39
N THR A 145 -13.71 0.94 -2.30
CA THR A 145 -13.33 2.32 -2.00
C THR A 145 -11.82 2.48 -2.21
N PHE A 146 -11.44 3.24 -3.25
CA PHE A 146 -10.05 3.61 -3.52
C PHE A 146 -9.65 4.80 -2.66
N ILE A 147 -8.66 4.61 -1.80
CA ILE A 147 -8.26 5.60 -0.81
C ILE A 147 -6.83 6.05 -1.08
N PHE A 148 -6.66 7.32 -1.42
CA PHE A 148 -5.36 7.96 -1.50
C PHE A 148 -5.10 8.77 -0.22
N ALA A 149 -3.87 8.68 0.30
CA ALA A 149 -3.41 9.53 1.39
C ALA A 149 -1.99 9.99 1.08
N ALA A 150 -1.82 11.27 0.74
CA ALA A 150 -0.55 11.78 0.23
C ALA A 150 -0.31 13.24 0.60
N LYS A 151 0.95 13.64 0.54
CA LYS A 151 1.40 15.04 0.52
C LYS A 151 2.44 15.21 -0.57
N ALA A 152 2.39 16.32 -1.29
CA ALA A 152 3.43 16.72 -2.24
C ALA A 152 4.42 17.70 -1.60
N ALA A 153 5.69 17.63 -1.99
CA ALA A 153 6.64 18.71 -1.66
C ALA A 153 6.20 20.04 -2.29
N PRO A 154 6.39 21.19 -1.63
CA PRO A 154 5.89 22.46 -2.11
C PRO A 154 6.33 22.87 -3.52
N GLY A 155 7.58 22.55 -3.90
CA GLY A 155 8.13 22.84 -5.23
C GLY A 155 7.89 21.76 -6.29
N TYR A 156 7.24 20.65 -5.96
CA TYR A 156 7.06 19.53 -6.89
C TYR A 156 5.77 19.68 -7.71
N ALA A 157 5.83 20.46 -8.79
CA ALA A 157 4.68 20.80 -9.64
C ALA A 157 3.95 19.54 -10.14
N ARG A 158 4.68 18.56 -10.70
CA ARG A 158 4.10 17.31 -11.20
C ARG A 158 3.32 16.54 -10.12
N ALA A 159 3.82 16.47 -8.90
CA ALA A 159 3.12 15.85 -7.80
C ALA A 159 1.79 16.56 -7.48
N LYS A 160 1.76 17.90 -7.56
CA LYS A 160 0.53 18.68 -7.37
C LYS A 160 -0.49 18.45 -8.50
N GLU A 161 -0.01 18.29 -9.73
CA GLU A 161 -0.86 17.92 -10.88
C GLU A 161 -1.51 16.54 -10.67
N ILE A 162 -0.76 15.56 -10.16
CA ILE A 162 -1.31 14.25 -9.85
C ILE A 162 -2.35 14.33 -8.73
N ILE A 163 -2.13 15.13 -7.68
CA ILE A 163 -3.17 15.37 -6.65
C ILE A 163 -4.43 15.96 -7.28
N ARG A 164 -4.28 16.95 -8.17
CA ARG A 164 -5.42 17.53 -8.88
C ARG A 164 -6.17 16.50 -9.72
N LEU A 165 -5.43 15.61 -10.43
CA LEU A 165 -6.02 14.50 -11.18
C LEU A 165 -6.80 13.56 -10.26
N ILE A 166 -6.26 13.20 -9.10
CA ILE A 166 -6.98 12.34 -8.13
C ILE A 166 -8.29 12.98 -7.69
N HIS A 167 -8.30 14.29 -7.41
CA HIS A 167 -9.53 15.01 -7.07
C HIS A 167 -10.53 15.06 -8.24
N SER A 168 -10.06 15.26 -9.47
CA SER A 168 -10.93 15.22 -10.66
C SER A 168 -11.57 13.83 -10.86
N ILE A 169 -10.79 12.76 -10.64
CA ILE A 169 -11.30 11.37 -10.69
C ILE A 169 -12.30 11.14 -9.54
N GLN A 170 -12.00 11.59 -8.33
CA GLN A 170 -12.90 11.51 -7.19
C GLN A 170 -14.24 12.17 -7.50
N GLU A 171 -14.21 13.38 -8.06
CA GLU A 171 -15.42 14.11 -8.43
C GLU A 171 -16.22 13.38 -9.53
N MET A 172 -15.53 12.93 -10.59
CA MET A 172 -16.12 12.20 -11.70
C MET A 172 -16.79 10.91 -11.22
N VAL A 173 -16.07 10.08 -10.45
CA VAL A 173 -16.55 8.78 -9.99
C VAL A 173 -17.68 8.92 -8.98
N ASN A 174 -17.50 9.78 -7.96
CA ASN A 174 -18.45 9.86 -6.84
C ASN A 174 -19.75 10.59 -7.19
N LYS A 175 -19.79 11.34 -8.32
CA LYS A 175 -21.00 12.00 -8.81
C LYS A 175 -21.75 11.20 -9.88
N ASP A 176 -21.15 10.15 -10.42
CA ASP A 176 -21.77 9.32 -11.46
C ASP A 176 -22.70 8.27 -10.82
N PRO A 177 -24.03 8.32 -11.09
CA PRO A 177 -24.98 7.37 -10.51
C PRO A 177 -24.69 5.90 -10.88
N ASP A 178 -24.05 5.64 -12.02
CA ASP A 178 -23.70 4.27 -12.44
C ASP A 178 -22.61 3.66 -11.56
N MET A 179 -21.89 4.48 -10.80
CA MET A 179 -20.82 4.07 -9.88
C MET A 179 -21.33 3.87 -8.45
N ASP A 180 -22.54 4.34 -8.15
CA ASP A 180 -23.10 4.23 -6.80
C ASP A 180 -23.17 2.77 -6.35
N GLY A 181 -22.74 2.53 -5.11
CA GLY A 181 -22.65 1.18 -4.54
C GLY A 181 -21.60 0.25 -5.16
N LYS A 182 -20.81 0.71 -6.16
CA LYS A 182 -19.78 -0.10 -6.86
C LYS A 182 -18.37 0.39 -6.55
N ILE A 183 -18.07 1.62 -6.91
CA ILE A 183 -16.75 2.22 -6.64
C ILE A 183 -16.89 3.63 -6.06
N GLN A 184 -15.96 3.95 -5.18
CA GLN A 184 -15.82 5.28 -4.60
C GLN A 184 -14.34 5.65 -4.57
N VAL A 185 -14.01 6.93 -4.73
CA VAL A 185 -12.64 7.45 -4.59
C VAL A 185 -12.61 8.48 -3.47
N VAL A 186 -11.61 8.35 -2.59
CA VAL A 186 -11.41 9.24 -1.44
C VAL A 186 -9.96 9.69 -1.39
N PHE A 187 -9.74 11.01 -1.36
CA PHE A 187 -8.44 11.59 -1.04
C PHE A 187 -8.43 12.06 0.41
N VAL A 188 -7.59 11.45 1.23
CA VAL A 188 -7.44 11.81 2.65
C VAL A 188 -6.47 12.97 2.78
N GLU A 189 -7.00 14.10 3.23
CA GLU A 189 -6.23 15.31 3.43
C GLU A 189 -5.24 15.21 4.59
N ASN A 190 -4.19 16.01 4.51
CA ASN A 190 -3.19 16.19 5.57
C ASN A 190 -2.63 14.87 6.15
N TYR A 191 -2.31 13.91 5.28
CA TYR A 191 -1.74 12.64 5.71
C TYR A 191 -0.54 12.84 6.67
N CYS A 192 -0.64 12.21 7.84
CA CYS A 192 0.36 12.25 8.91
C CYS A 192 0.28 10.96 9.75
N VAL A 193 1.12 10.84 10.77
CA VAL A 193 1.18 9.62 11.61
C VAL A 193 -0.16 9.32 12.27
N SER A 194 -0.86 10.31 12.81
CA SER A 194 -2.16 10.12 13.46
C SER A 194 -3.24 9.63 12.49
N VAL A 195 -3.23 10.12 11.24
CA VAL A 195 -4.10 9.59 10.18
C VAL A 195 -3.73 8.16 9.81
N ALA A 196 -2.44 7.86 9.71
CA ALA A 196 -1.95 6.52 9.43
C ALA A 196 -2.40 5.48 10.47
N GLU A 197 -2.44 5.86 11.75
CA GLU A 197 -2.88 5.00 12.86
C GLU A 197 -4.38 4.63 12.80
N ILE A 198 -5.17 5.38 12.03
CA ILE A 198 -6.59 5.08 11.79
C ILE A 198 -6.77 4.37 10.44
N LEU A 199 -6.10 4.84 9.39
CA LEU A 199 -6.26 4.33 8.03
C LEU A 199 -5.65 2.93 7.85
N ILE A 200 -4.42 2.70 8.35
CA ILE A 200 -3.71 1.43 8.13
C ILE A 200 -4.47 0.22 8.70
N PRO A 201 -5.02 0.24 9.93
CA PRO A 201 -5.84 -0.86 10.43
C PRO A 201 -7.11 -1.13 9.62
N ALA A 202 -7.64 -0.12 8.94
CA ALA A 202 -8.87 -0.23 8.15
C ALA A 202 -8.65 -0.80 6.73
N ALA A 203 -7.42 -0.81 6.22
CA ALA A 203 -7.13 -1.23 4.86
C ALA A 203 -7.33 -2.73 4.64
N ASP A 204 -7.92 -3.10 3.51
CA ASP A 204 -7.97 -4.47 3.02
C ASP A 204 -6.85 -4.74 2.02
N ILE A 205 -6.56 -3.76 1.16
CA ILE A 205 -5.49 -3.82 0.16
C ILE A 205 -4.50 -2.67 0.39
N SER A 206 -3.23 -3.00 0.29
CA SER A 206 -2.09 -2.08 0.41
C SER A 206 -1.35 -1.97 -0.92
N GLU A 207 -1.36 -0.78 -1.51
CA GLU A 207 -0.69 -0.48 -2.77
C GLU A 207 0.79 -0.14 -2.54
N GLN A 208 1.68 -1.04 -2.98
CA GLN A 208 3.13 -0.92 -2.86
C GLN A 208 3.80 -1.01 -4.24
N ILE A 209 3.32 -0.16 -5.16
CA ILE A 209 3.50 -0.26 -6.61
C ILE A 209 4.61 0.64 -7.18
N SER A 210 5.65 0.96 -6.43
CA SER A 210 6.79 1.74 -6.92
C SER A 210 7.43 1.12 -8.17
N THR A 211 8.06 1.94 -8.99
CA THR A 211 8.92 1.41 -10.07
C THR A 211 10.07 0.62 -9.42
N ALA A 212 10.19 -0.67 -9.73
CA ALA A 212 11.17 -1.54 -9.09
C ALA A 212 12.59 -0.99 -9.24
N GLY A 213 13.34 -0.98 -8.13
CA GLY A 213 14.68 -0.40 -8.01
C GLY A 213 14.68 1.05 -7.47
N MET A 214 13.52 1.68 -7.26
CA MET A 214 13.44 3.09 -6.83
C MET A 214 13.12 3.26 -5.34
N GLU A 215 12.40 2.33 -4.71
CA GLU A 215 12.09 2.37 -3.27
C GLU A 215 13.14 1.56 -2.49
N ALA A 216 13.97 2.22 -1.71
CA ALA A 216 15.08 1.55 -1.00
C ALA A 216 14.59 0.50 0.00
N SER A 217 13.50 0.73 0.68
CA SER A 217 12.87 -0.19 1.65
C SER A 217 11.36 0.05 1.73
N GLY A 218 10.94 1.24 2.13
CA GLY A 218 9.59 1.49 2.60
C GLY A 218 9.38 0.97 4.02
N THR A 219 8.35 1.45 4.69
CA THR A 219 7.88 0.94 5.99
C THR A 219 6.37 0.78 6.02
N GLY A 220 5.65 1.45 5.11
CA GLY A 220 4.19 1.33 4.98
C GLY A 220 3.76 -0.10 4.69
N ASN A 221 4.47 -0.80 3.79
CA ASN A 221 4.23 -2.20 3.46
C ASN A 221 4.19 -3.10 4.70
N MET A 222 5.18 -2.98 5.59
CA MET A 222 5.22 -3.73 6.85
C MET A 222 4.06 -3.36 7.79
N LYS A 223 3.69 -2.08 7.88
CA LYS A 223 2.59 -1.60 8.73
C LYS A 223 1.24 -2.14 8.27
N PHE A 224 0.98 -2.09 6.96
CA PHE A 224 -0.24 -2.61 6.37
C PHE A 224 -0.36 -4.11 6.55
N MET A 225 0.70 -4.86 6.26
CA MET A 225 0.71 -6.32 6.39
C MET A 225 0.53 -6.75 7.86
N MET A 226 1.16 -6.07 8.82
CA MET A 226 0.95 -6.32 10.26
C MET A 226 -0.51 -6.12 10.68
N ASN A 227 -1.27 -5.29 9.97
CA ASN A 227 -2.68 -5.03 10.20
C ASN A 227 -3.60 -5.86 9.27
N GLY A 228 -3.04 -6.84 8.58
CA GLY A 228 -3.79 -7.81 7.78
C GLY A 228 -4.29 -7.29 6.44
N ALA A 229 -3.65 -6.25 5.87
CA ALA A 229 -3.92 -5.86 4.50
C ALA A 229 -3.10 -6.70 3.52
N LEU A 230 -3.73 -7.18 2.46
CA LEU A 230 -3.06 -7.85 1.35
C LEU A 230 -2.24 -6.83 0.55
N THR A 231 -1.04 -7.20 0.14
CA THR A 231 -0.17 -6.31 -0.63
C THR A 231 -0.30 -6.57 -2.14
N ILE A 232 -0.60 -5.52 -2.89
CA ILE A 232 -0.37 -5.46 -4.34
C ILE A 232 0.88 -4.62 -4.55
N GLY A 233 1.90 -5.16 -5.22
CA GLY A 233 3.16 -4.46 -5.32
C GLY A 233 4.09 -4.94 -6.41
N THR A 234 5.26 -4.33 -6.43
CA THR A 234 6.39 -4.72 -7.27
C THR A 234 7.49 -5.33 -6.41
N MET A 235 8.42 -6.07 -7.02
CA MET A 235 9.62 -6.59 -6.35
C MET A 235 10.61 -5.44 -6.10
N ASP A 236 10.29 -4.61 -5.11
CA ASP A 236 11.03 -3.41 -4.74
C ASP A 236 11.05 -3.20 -3.22
N GLY A 237 12.13 -2.68 -2.70
CA GLY A 237 12.31 -2.39 -1.29
C GLY A 237 12.02 -3.59 -0.39
N ALA A 238 11.33 -3.36 0.72
CA ALA A 238 10.99 -4.42 1.67
C ALA A 238 9.93 -5.42 1.14
N ASN A 239 9.27 -5.17 0.01
CA ASN A 239 8.36 -6.15 -0.60
C ASN A 239 9.09 -7.45 -0.96
N ILE A 240 10.40 -7.36 -1.30
CA ILE A 240 11.24 -8.54 -1.60
C ILE A 240 11.29 -9.46 -0.39
N GLU A 241 11.70 -8.94 0.75
CA GLU A 241 11.80 -9.71 2.00
C GLU A 241 10.41 -10.17 2.51
N ILE A 242 9.38 -9.37 2.29
CA ILE A 242 8.00 -9.74 2.62
C ILE A 242 7.58 -10.95 1.77
N ALA A 243 7.78 -10.91 0.45
CA ALA A 243 7.43 -12.01 -0.45
C ALA A 243 8.15 -13.32 -0.08
N GLU A 244 9.43 -13.22 0.29
CA GLU A 244 10.22 -14.35 0.77
C GLU A 244 9.67 -14.97 2.07
N ARG A 245 9.08 -14.14 2.96
CA ARG A 245 8.59 -14.57 4.27
C ARG A 245 7.16 -15.10 4.24
N VAL A 246 6.28 -14.47 3.45
CA VAL A 246 4.87 -14.86 3.40
C VAL A 246 4.56 -15.89 2.34
N GLY A 247 5.47 -16.12 1.38
CA GLY A 247 5.22 -16.92 0.18
C GLY A 247 4.56 -16.11 -0.94
N GLN A 248 4.88 -16.46 -2.18
CA GLN A 248 4.38 -15.71 -3.35
C GLN A 248 2.86 -15.84 -3.54
N GLU A 249 2.26 -16.88 -3.00
CA GLU A 249 0.82 -17.13 -3.00
C GLU A 249 0.03 -16.17 -2.09
N ASN A 250 0.72 -15.47 -1.17
CA ASN A 250 0.11 -14.56 -0.19
C ASN A 250 0.38 -13.08 -0.49
N ILE A 251 0.94 -12.77 -1.66
CA ILE A 251 1.23 -11.40 -2.10
C ILE A 251 1.02 -11.28 -3.62
N PHE A 252 0.44 -10.17 -4.07
CA PHE A 252 0.19 -9.93 -5.48
C PHE A 252 1.33 -9.11 -6.09
N ILE A 253 2.25 -9.77 -6.77
CA ILE A 253 3.42 -9.13 -7.41
C ILE A 253 3.20 -8.98 -8.90
N PHE A 254 3.53 -7.80 -9.45
CA PHE A 254 3.49 -7.52 -10.88
C PHE A 254 4.62 -6.58 -11.32
N GLY A 255 4.79 -6.47 -12.63
CA GLY A 255 5.74 -5.54 -13.25
C GLY A 255 7.15 -6.13 -13.39
N ASP A 256 8.05 -5.30 -13.90
CA ASP A 256 9.43 -5.67 -14.17
C ASP A 256 10.29 -5.73 -12.91
N SER A 257 11.42 -6.44 -13.03
CA SER A 257 12.48 -6.39 -12.05
C SER A 257 13.23 -5.04 -12.05
N ALA A 258 13.98 -4.77 -10.98
CA ALA A 258 14.84 -3.59 -10.92
C ALA A 258 15.88 -3.56 -12.04
N GLU A 259 16.44 -4.73 -12.41
CA GLU A 259 17.38 -4.88 -13.52
C GLU A 259 16.70 -4.63 -14.87
N GLY A 260 15.51 -5.19 -15.10
CA GLY A 260 14.74 -4.95 -16.31
C GLY A 260 14.44 -3.47 -16.53
N ASN A 261 13.99 -2.77 -15.47
CA ASN A 261 13.77 -1.32 -15.53
C ASN A 261 15.05 -0.52 -15.78
N TYR A 262 16.17 -0.92 -15.16
CA TYR A 262 17.47 -0.30 -15.39
C TYR A 262 17.89 -0.45 -16.85
N ASN A 263 17.79 -1.66 -17.41
CA ASN A 263 18.15 -1.96 -18.79
C ASN A 263 17.29 -1.19 -19.79
N LYS A 264 15.97 -1.14 -19.59
CA LYS A 264 15.04 -0.35 -20.41
C LYS A 264 15.43 1.12 -20.45
N LYS A 265 15.83 1.69 -19.32
CA LYS A 265 16.30 3.07 -19.22
C LYS A 265 17.64 3.27 -19.90
N MET A 266 18.60 2.38 -19.67
CA MET A 266 19.98 2.48 -20.23
C MET A 266 20.01 2.34 -21.75
N TYR A 267 19.20 1.42 -22.28
CA TYR A 267 19.18 1.13 -23.71
C TYR A 267 18.05 1.86 -24.45
N HIS A 268 17.31 2.75 -23.78
CA HIS A 268 16.18 3.51 -24.33
C HIS A 268 15.14 2.64 -25.06
N THR A 269 14.90 1.41 -24.55
CA THR A 269 13.98 0.45 -25.17
C THR A 269 12.53 0.62 -24.71
N TYR A 270 12.26 1.47 -23.74
CA TYR A 270 10.91 1.79 -23.28
C TYR A 270 10.36 3.01 -24.04
N ASN A 271 9.32 2.78 -24.83
CA ASN A 271 8.60 3.82 -25.52
C ASN A 271 7.10 3.73 -25.21
N PRO A 272 6.58 4.59 -24.33
CA PRO A 272 5.15 4.56 -23.95
C PRO A 272 4.21 4.92 -25.13
N GLY A 273 4.67 5.70 -26.12
CA GLY A 273 3.89 6.00 -27.32
C GLY A 273 3.59 4.74 -28.13
N ILE A 274 4.60 3.92 -28.40
CA ILE A 274 4.44 2.65 -29.11
C ILE A 274 3.47 1.70 -28.35
N ILE A 275 3.58 1.67 -27.00
CA ILE A 275 2.68 0.86 -26.18
C ILE A 275 1.25 1.35 -26.33
N PHE A 276 1.04 2.67 -26.27
CA PHE A 276 -0.28 3.29 -26.41
C PHE A 276 -0.90 3.02 -27.79
N GLU A 277 -0.12 3.21 -28.85
CA GLU A 277 -0.58 2.99 -30.24
C GLU A 277 -0.96 1.53 -30.53
N ASN A 278 -0.29 0.56 -29.89
CA ASN A 278 -0.51 -0.87 -30.13
C ASN A 278 -1.48 -1.52 -29.12
N HIS A 279 -2.02 -0.77 -28.15
CA HIS A 279 -2.96 -1.28 -27.16
C HIS A 279 -4.39 -0.80 -27.47
N PRO A 280 -5.30 -1.64 -27.96
CA PRO A 280 -6.65 -1.27 -28.36
C PRO A 280 -7.63 -1.15 -27.17
N GLY A 281 -7.22 -0.63 -26.04
CA GLY A 281 -8.06 -0.63 -24.84
C GLY A 281 -8.23 0.70 -24.15
#